data_b26235d62fea867c296743da213e2791
#
_entry.id   b26235d62fea867c296743da213e2791
#
_cell.length_a   1.000
_cell.length_b   1.000
_cell.length_c   1.000
_cell.angle_alpha   90.00
_cell.angle_beta   90.00
_cell.angle_gamma   90.00
#
_symmetry.space_group_name_H-M   'P 1'
#
loop_
_entity.id
_entity.type
_entity.pdbx_description
1 polymer ?
#
loop_
_entity_poly.entity_id
_entity_poly.type
_entity_poly.pdbx_seq_one_letter_code
_entity_poly.pdbx_strand_id
1 'polypeptide(L)'
;MNKEKWLCWMDSTHDPYFNMAMDEVLLANSPLLAGKVLVRIYRWDRPSVSFGSSQFCPTELSSNYTLVRRPTGGGVVYHDVDLTYTVVVPPGHKIMTLDRMESYKIFHEALLDKMTENGVAAVLESHGSEHVDRATMQCFVSPSKFDLVAPSGSKYAGAAQRRTRNGILHQGSIKLEAANGSWDRLCAELLESLKLKFDVEYESWQPPQELIDEAVKLAEDKYSGEKWNLHHEY
;
A
#
# COMPACT_ATOMS: atom_id res chain seq x y z
N MET A 1 -16.02 22.62 -14.66
CA MET A 1 -16.43 21.84 -13.47
C MET A 1 -15.25 21.82 -12.52
N ASN A 2 -15.47 22.01 -11.20
CA ASN A 2 -14.39 21.87 -10.24
C ASN A 2 -13.98 20.38 -10.19
N LYS A 3 -12.67 20.12 -10.27
CA LYS A 3 -12.14 18.76 -10.11
C LYS A 3 -12.39 18.23 -8.72
N GLU A 4 -12.52 16.92 -8.59
CA GLU A 4 -12.57 16.25 -7.31
C GLU A 4 -11.26 16.47 -6.55
N LYS A 5 -11.32 16.69 -5.23
CA LYS A 5 -10.15 16.91 -4.41
C LYS A 5 -9.84 15.70 -3.56
N TRP A 6 -8.63 15.19 -3.68
CA TRP A 6 -8.08 14.15 -2.84
C TRP A 6 -7.14 14.74 -1.80
N LEU A 7 -7.07 14.13 -0.64
CA LEU A 7 -6.13 14.48 0.41
C LEU A 7 -4.78 13.83 0.11
N CYS A 8 -3.70 14.56 0.33
CA CYS A 8 -2.34 14.06 0.17
C CYS A 8 -1.55 14.31 1.46
N TRP A 9 -1.05 13.24 2.03
CA TRP A 9 -0.17 13.28 3.18
C TRP A 9 1.20 12.71 2.81
N MET A 10 2.17 13.63 2.63
CA MET A 10 3.58 13.27 2.56
C MET A 10 4.06 13.06 3.99
N ASP A 11 3.98 11.81 4.44
CA ASP A 11 4.33 11.43 5.80
C ASP A 11 5.85 11.23 5.93
N SER A 12 6.31 11.14 7.16
CA SER A 12 7.71 10.96 7.48
C SER A 12 8.14 9.49 7.53
N THR A 13 9.29 9.26 8.12
CA THR A 13 9.83 7.93 8.40
C THR A 13 9.35 7.46 9.77
N HIS A 14 8.81 6.25 9.84
CA HIS A 14 8.30 5.66 11.08
C HIS A 14 8.71 4.20 11.22
N ASP A 15 8.57 3.67 12.43
CA ASP A 15 8.75 2.25 12.69
C ASP A 15 7.64 1.41 12.02
N PRO A 16 7.91 0.11 11.76
CA PRO A 16 6.98 -0.76 11.05
C PRO A 16 5.60 -0.90 11.73
N TYR A 17 5.57 -0.89 13.03
CA TYR A 17 4.35 -1.11 13.80
C TYR A 17 3.43 0.10 13.71
N PHE A 18 4.01 1.31 13.84
CA PHE A 18 3.28 2.55 13.65
C PHE A 18 2.75 2.67 12.22
N ASN A 19 3.56 2.33 11.19
CA ASN A 19 3.11 2.41 9.81
C ASN A 19 1.85 1.59 9.55
N MET A 20 1.81 0.35 10.06
CA MET A 20 0.65 -0.53 9.90
C MET A 20 -0.53 -0.12 10.76
N ALA A 21 -0.28 0.38 11.97
CA ALA A 21 -1.31 0.90 12.86
C ALA A 21 -1.98 2.14 12.28
N MET A 22 -1.18 3.09 11.77
CA MET A 22 -1.71 4.31 11.15
C MET A 22 -2.59 4.00 9.94
N ASP A 23 -2.19 3.07 9.08
CA ASP A 23 -3.01 2.66 7.94
C ASP A 23 -4.36 2.05 8.37
N GLU A 24 -4.37 1.25 9.44
CA GLU A 24 -5.61 0.70 10.00
C GLU A 24 -6.49 1.78 10.63
N VAL A 25 -5.89 2.71 11.37
CA VAL A 25 -6.59 3.87 11.98
C VAL A 25 -7.20 4.76 10.90
N LEU A 26 -6.47 5.04 9.82
CA LEU A 26 -6.98 5.83 8.70
C LEU A 26 -8.18 5.15 8.03
N LEU A 27 -8.15 3.83 7.85
CA LEU A 27 -9.31 3.09 7.33
C LEU A 27 -10.49 3.14 8.32
N ALA A 28 -10.25 2.92 9.61
CA ALA A 28 -11.29 2.93 10.64
C ALA A 28 -12.00 4.28 10.72
N ASN A 29 -11.24 5.36 10.57
CA ASN A 29 -11.69 6.75 10.66
C ASN A 29 -11.96 7.39 9.28
N SER A 30 -11.96 6.64 8.20
CA SER A 30 -12.17 7.17 6.85
C SER A 30 -13.50 7.90 6.63
N PRO A 31 -14.61 7.61 7.36
CA PRO A 31 -15.81 8.44 7.30
C PRO A 31 -15.56 9.92 7.67
N LEU A 32 -14.51 10.22 8.46
CA LEU A 32 -14.13 11.58 8.84
C LEU A 32 -13.39 12.34 7.73
N LEU A 33 -12.99 11.68 6.64
CA LEU A 33 -12.33 12.30 5.48
C LEU A 33 -13.30 13.11 4.61
N ALA A 34 -14.54 13.34 5.06
CA ALA A 34 -15.57 14.10 4.35
C ALA A 34 -15.80 13.66 2.89
N GLY A 35 -15.73 12.37 2.64
CA GLY A 35 -15.91 11.77 1.31
C GLY A 35 -14.69 11.85 0.39
N LYS A 36 -13.58 12.45 0.83
CA LYS A 36 -12.35 12.57 0.03
C LYS A 36 -11.47 11.33 0.17
N VAL A 37 -10.87 10.91 -0.93
CA VAL A 37 -9.81 9.88 -0.93
C VAL A 37 -8.55 10.48 -0.33
N LEU A 38 -7.84 9.70 0.50
CA LEU A 38 -6.55 10.07 1.07
C LEU A 38 -5.44 9.22 0.45
N VAL A 39 -4.38 9.88 0.01
CA VAL A 39 -3.10 9.24 -0.37
C VAL A 39 -2.08 9.59 0.70
N ARG A 40 -1.50 8.57 1.34
CA ARG A 40 -0.38 8.68 2.29
C ARG A 40 0.85 8.05 1.65
N ILE A 41 1.99 8.75 1.67
CA ILE A 41 3.29 8.23 1.23
C ILE A 41 4.25 8.31 2.40
N TYR A 42 4.95 7.20 2.72
CA TYR A 42 5.77 7.09 3.92
C TYR A 42 7.00 6.22 3.72
N ARG A 43 7.92 6.27 4.69
CA ARG A 43 9.14 5.50 4.73
C ARG A 43 9.21 4.63 6.00
N TRP A 44 10.16 3.71 5.98
CA TRP A 44 10.47 2.81 7.09
C TRP A 44 11.78 3.24 7.74
N ASP A 45 11.85 3.27 9.05
CA ASP A 45 13.03 3.71 9.81
C ASP A 45 14.15 2.64 9.84
N ARG A 46 13.82 1.42 9.45
CA ARG A 46 14.74 0.27 9.43
C ARG A 46 14.33 -0.75 8.38
N PRO A 47 15.25 -1.64 7.95
CA PRO A 47 14.91 -2.75 7.09
C PRO A 47 13.78 -3.58 7.70
N SER A 48 12.69 -3.70 6.98
CA SER A 48 11.46 -4.30 7.48
C SER A 48 10.84 -5.23 6.46
N VAL A 49 10.10 -6.20 6.95
CA VAL A 49 9.28 -7.09 6.12
C VAL A 49 7.84 -6.99 6.61
N SER A 50 6.94 -6.61 5.73
CA SER A 50 5.52 -6.77 5.98
C SER A 50 4.98 -8.01 5.29
N PHE A 51 4.07 -8.73 5.96
CA PHE A 51 3.44 -9.93 5.43
C PHE A 51 1.91 -9.88 5.60
N GLY A 52 1.21 -10.61 4.72
CA GLY A 52 -0.25 -10.54 4.63
C GLY A 52 -0.94 -11.06 5.89
N SER A 53 -2.17 -10.55 6.13
CA SER A 53 -2.96 -10.88 7.33
C SER A 53 -3.19 -12.38 7.53
N SER A 54 -3.27 -13.17 6.46
CA SER A 54 -3.51 -14.62 6.50
C SER A 54 -2.25 -15.48 6.34
N GLN A 55 -1.06 -14.87 6.26
CA GLN A 55 0.19 -15.61 6.12
C GLN A 55 0.73 -16.12 7.45
N PHE A 56 1.54 -17.18 7.40
CA PHE A 56 2.42 -17.50 8.51
C PHE A 56 3.49 -16.42 8.65
N CYS A 57 3.91 -16.15 9.89
CA CYS A 57 5.00 -15.23 10.12
C CYS A 57 6.32 -15.81 9.55
N PRO A 58 7.03 -15.09 8.67
CA PRO A 58 8.28 -15.58 8.09
C PRO A 58 9.44 -15.40 9.07
N THR A 59 9.41 -16.18 10.17
CA THR A 59 10.35 -16.03 11.30
C THR A 59 11.80 -16.22 10.91
N GLU A 60 12.09 -16.91 9.81
CA GLU A 60 13.43 -17.07 9.26
C GLU A 60 14.07 -15.76 8.79
N LEU A 61 13.25 -14.72 8.56
CA LEU A 61 13.72 -13.39 8.15
C LEU A 61 14.03 -12.46 9.34
N SER A 62 13.69 -12.88 10.57
CA SER A 62 13.78 -12.02 11.77
C SER A 62 15.20 -11.61 12.15
N SER A 63 16.23 -12.33 11.68
CA SER A 63 17.63 -11.97 11.91
C SER A 63 18.07 -10.69 11.17
N ASN A 64 17.41 -10.34 10.08
CA ASN A 64 17.81 -9.24 9.20
C ASN A 64 16.75 -8.14 9.08
N TYR A 65 15.48 -8.45 9.44
CA TYR A 65 14.34 -7.57 9.23
C TYR A 65 13.44 -7.50 10.46
N THR A 66 12.85 -6.34 10.70
CA THR A 66 11.70 -6.23 11.59
C THR A 66 10.47 -6.74 10.87
N LEU A 67 9.78 -7.70 11.47
CA LEU A 67 8.59 -8.34 10.88
C LEU A 67 7.31 -7.68 11.38
N VAL A 68 6.38 -7.37 10.47
CA VAL A 68 5.06 -6.85 10.84
C VAL A 68 3.97 -7.43 9.96
N ARG A 69 2.89 -7.93 10.57
CA ARG A 69 1.70 -8.39 9.87
C ARG A 69 0.81 -7.22 9.46
N ARG A 70 0.53 -7.09 8.16
CA ARG A 70 -0.36 -6.03 7.63
C ARG A 70 -1.82 -6.30 7.97
N PRO A 71 -2.66 -5.25 8.02
CA PRO A 71 -4.13 -5.40 8.08
C PRO A 71 -4.73 -5.91 6.75
N THR A 72 -3.98 -5.83 5.65
CA THR A 72 -4.36 -6.31 4.31
C THR A 72 -3.80 -7.72 4.05
N GLY A 73 -4.27 -8.37 3.00
CA GLY A 73 -3.76 -9.67 2.56
C GLY A 73 -2.46 -9.59 1.75
N GLY A 74 -2.26 -10.56 0.86
CA GLY A 74 -1.08 -10.65 -0.01
C GLY A 74 0.08 -11.40 0.62
N GLY A 75 1.24 -11.42 -0.06
CA GLY A 75 2.46 -12.11 0.35
C GLY A 75 3.44 -11.23 1.12
N VAL A 76 4.66 -11.70 1.27
CA VAL A 76 5.78 -11.01 1.91
C VAL A 76 6.29 -9.86 1.05
N VAL A 77 6.52 -8.69 1.64
CA VAL A 77 7.08 -7.48 0.99
C VAL A 77 8.27 -6.99 1.80
N TYR A 78 9.39 -6.77 1.12
CA TYR A 78 10.60 -6.20 1.69
C TYR A 78 10.59 -4.67 1.53
N HIS A 79 10.86 -3.96 2.62
CA HIS A 79 10.85 -2.49 2.71
C HIS A 79 12.25 -1.96 3.02
N ASP A 80 13.14 -2.10 2.06
CA ASP A 80 14.52 -1.61 2.10
C ASP A 80 14.85 -0.67 0.93
N VAL A 81 14.27 -0.92 -0.24
CA VAL A 81 14.48 -0.17 -1.48
C VAL A 81 13.18 0.06 -2.26
N ASP A 82 12.12 0.43 -1.55
CA ASP A 82 10.80 0.67 -2.11
C ASP A 82 10.23 2.05 -1.72
N LEU A 83 9.24 2.48 -2.48
CA LEU A 83 8.30 3.50 -2.09
C LEU A 83 7.03 2.82 -1.60
N THR A 84 6.69 3.07 -0.36
CA THR A 84 5.43 2.57 0.22
C THR A 84 4.38 3.67 0.24
N TYR A 85 3.16 3.33 -0.19
CA TYR A 85 2.03 4.24 -0.17
C TYR A 85 0.74 3.55 0.25
N THR A 86 -0.18 4.34 0.73
CA THR A 86 -1.52 3.89 1.10
C THR A 86 -2.56 4.81 0.45
N VAL A 87 -3.61 4.22 -0.13
CA VAL A 87 -4.80 4.95 -0.56
C VAL A 87 -5.98 4.50 0.29
N VAL A 88 -6.60 5.45 1.00
CA VAL A 88 -7.82 5.22 1.76
C VAL A 88 -8.99 5.81 1.00
N VAL A 89 -9.89 4.94 0.56
CA VAL A 89 -11.12 5.33 -0.15
C VAL A 89 -12.27 5.30 0.85
N PRO A 90 -12.92 6.44 1.17
CA PRO A 90 -14.00 6.49 2.14
C PRO A 90 -15.28 5.82 1.64
N PRO A 91 -16.21 5.47 2.54
CA PRO A 91 -17.50 4.89 2.16
C PRO A 91 -18.29 5.87 1.28
N GLY A 92 -19.03 5.32 0.31
CA GLY A 92 -19.84 6.10 -0.63
C GLY A 92 -19.07 6.71 -1.82
N HIS A 93 -17.75 6.64 -1.84
CA HIS A 93 -16.97 7.09 -2.99
C HIS A 93 -17.16 6.17 -4.21
N LYS A 94 -17.13 6.73 -5.44
CA LYS A 94 -17.33 5.97 -6.69
C LYS A 94 -16.43 4.74 -6.86
N ILE A 95 -15.20 4.76 -6.35
CA ILE A 95 -14.28 3.61 -6.38
C ILE A 95 -14.83 2.43 -5.56
N MET A 96 -15.67 2.68 -4.55
CA MET A 96 -16.31 1.63 -3.76
C MET A 96 -17.32 0.79 -4.56
N THR A 97 -17.83 1.32 -5.68
CA THR A 97 -18.77 0.59 -6.56
C THR A 97 -18.09 -0.44 -7.45
N LEU A 98 -16.78 -0.29 -7.66
CA LEU A 98 -15.97 -1.24 -8.41
C LEU A 98 -15.82 -2.55 -7.60
N ASP A 99 -15.73 -3.68 -8.29
CA ASP A 99 -15.34 -4.92 -7.63
C ASP A 99 -13.89 -4.88 -7.12
N ARG A 100 -13.47 -5.93 -6.41
CA ARG A 100 -12.13 -6.00 -5.83
C ARG A 100 -11.03 -5.95 -6.88
N MET A 101 -11.21 -6.65 -7.98
CA MET A 101 -10.21 -6.75 -9.03
C MET A 101 -10.13 -5.47 -9.87
N GLU A 102 -11.29 -4.88 -10.18
CA GLU A 102 -11.36 -3.61 -10.90
C GLU A 102 -10.74 -2.47 -10.09
N SER A 103 -11.09 -2.36 -8.80
CA SER A 103 -10.53 -1.31 -7.93
C SER A 103 -9.02 -1.50 -7.67
N TYR A 104 -8.51 -2.72 -7.72
CA TYR A 104 -7.08 -2.99 -7.66
C TYR A 104 -6.40 -2.57 -8.98
N LYS A 105 -6.98 -3.00 -10.09
CA LYS A 105 -6.46 -2.76 -11.45
C LYS A 105 -6.32 -1.27 -11.77
N ILE A 106 -7.32 -0.45 -11.44
CA ILE A 106 -7.34 0.97 -11.83
C ILE A 106 -6.18 1.78 -11.22
N PHE A 107 -5.71 1.43 -10.02
CA PHE A 107 -4.53 2.06 -9.41
C PHE A 107 -3.24 1.65 -10.12
N HIS A 108 -3.13 0.37 -10.50
CA HIS A 108 -1.95 -0.11 -11.23
C HIS A 108 -1.93 0.34 -12.70
N GLU A 109 -3.10 0.50 -13.34
CA GLU A 109 -3.18 1.13 -14.66
C GLU A 109 -2.66 2.58 -14.64
N ALA A 110 -2.99 3.35 -13.59
CA ALA A 110 -2.46 4.71 -13.44
C ALA A 110 -0.93 4.71 -13.43
N LEU A 111 -0.32 3.80 -12.66
CA LEU A 111 1.14 3.66 -12.61
C LEU A 111 1.72 3.19 -13.93
N LEU A 112 1.08 2.23 -14.61
CA LEU A 112 1.52 1.72 -15.90
C LEU A 112 1.54 2.82 -16.96
N ASP A 113 0.46 3.62 -17.04
CA ASP A 113 0.35 4.72 -17.98
C ASP A 113 1.54 5.69 -17.82
N LYS A 114 1.88 6.04 -16.56
CA LYS A 114 3.00 6.94 -16.24
C LYS A 114 4.38 6.32 -16.48
N MET A 115 4.56 5.04 -16.15
CA MET A 115 5.80 4.31 -16.43
C MET A 115 6.06 4.25 -17.94
N THR A 116 5.03 3.97 -18.73
CA THR A 116 5.11 3.93 -20.19
C THR A 116 5.49 5.29 -20.76
N GLU A 117 4.85 6.37 -20.28
CA GLU A 117 5.18 7.75 -20.67
C GLU A 117 6.65 8.09 -20.40
N ASN A 118 7.20 7.59 -19.29
CA ASN A 118 8.59 7.78 -18.89
C ASN A 118 9.58 6.80 -19.56
N GLY A 119 9.11 5.96 -20.48
CA GLY A 119 9.94 5.00 -21.21
C GLY A 119 10.33 3.76 -20.40
N VAL A 120 9.68 3.50 -19.26
CA VAL A 120 9.88 2.29 -18.47
C VAL A 120 9.02 1.18 -19.03
N ALA A 121 9.66 0.11 -19.53
CA ALA A 121 8.94 -1.04 -20.04
C ALA A 121 8.31 -1.82 -18.88
N ALA A 122 6.99 -1.76 -18.76
CA ALA A 122 6.20 -2.49 -17.79
C ALA A 122 4.91 -3.02 -18.40
N VAL A 123 4.35 -4.05 -17.81
CA VAL A 123 3.04 -4.60 -18.18
C VAL A 123 2.25 -4.98 -16.93
N LEU A 124 0.92 -5.02 -17.02
CA LEU A 124 0.09 -5.63 -16.00
C LEU A 124 0.14 -7.14 -16.11
N GLU A 125 0.44 -7.82 -15.01
CA GLU A 125 0.39 -9.28 -14.95
C GLU A 125 -1.04 -9.77 -15.26
N SER A 126 -1.18 -10.64 -16.25
CA SER A 126 -2.49 -11.07 -16.77
C SER A 126 -3.10 -12.25 -16.01
N HIS A 127 -2.27 -13.17 -15.51
CA HIS A 127 -2.74 -14.44 -14.97
C HIS A 127 -2.57 -14.60 -13.46
N GLY A 128 -1.52 -14.01 -12.88
CA GLY A 128 -1.09 -14.32 -11.51
C GLY A 128 -0.46 -15.72 -11.42
N SER A 129 0.19 -16.00 -10.30
CA SER A 129 0.84 -17.30 -10.07
C SER A 129 -0.21 -18.35 -9.69
N GLU A 130 -0.51 -19.32 -10.55
CA GLU A 130 -1.58 -20.31 -10.37
C GLU A 130 -1.36 -21.31 -9.22
N HIS A 131 -0.14 -21.44 -8.69
CA HIS A 131 0.22 -22.49 -7.72
C HIS A 131 1.00 -22.01 -6.50
N VAL A 132 0.79 -20.77 -6.05
CA VAL A 132 1.48 -20.28 -4.86
C VAL A 132 0.60 -20.50 -3.64
N ASP A 133 1.11 -21.29 -2.69
CA ASP A 133 0.52 -21.37 -1.37
C ASP A 133 0.47 -19.96 -0.74
N ARG A 134 -0.73 -19.48 -0.48
CA ARG A 134 -0.93 -18.14 0.10
C ARG A 134 -0.26 -17.97 1.46
N ALA A 135 -0.01 -19.06 2.17
CA ALA A 135 0.64 -19.04 3.48
C ALA A 135 2.15 -18.74 3.39
N THR A 136 2.79 -19.05 2.24
CA THR A 136 4.24 -18.90 2.03
C THR A 136 4.61 -17.95 0.89
N MET A 137 3.62 -17.31 0.27
CA MET A 137 3.78 -16.45 -0.90
C MET A 137 4.70 -15.26 -0.64
N GLN A 138 5.72 -15.10 -1.48
CA GLN A 138 6.57 -13.89 -1.51
C GLN A 138 6.08 -12.96 -2.62
N CYS A 139 5.57 -11.77 -2.27
CA CYS A 139 4.92 -10.86 -3.21
C CYS A 139 5.81 -10.39 -4.37
N PHE A 140 7.11 -10.22 -4.16
CA PHE A 140 8.01 -9.78 -5.24
C PHE A 140 8.56 -10.92 -6.08
N VAL A 141 8.39 -12.18 -5.66
CA VAL A 141 8.80 -13.36 -6.41
C VAL A 141 7.62 -13.96 -7.20
N SER A 142 6.40 -13.77 -6.70
CA SER A 142 5.18 -14.33 -7.30
C SER A 142 4.18 -13.21 -7.58
N PRO A 143 4.20 -12.59 -8.78
CA PRO A 143 3.26 -11.54 -9.11
C PRO A 143 1.82 -12.02 -9.04
N SER A 144 0.96 -11.17 -8.49
CA SER A 144 -0.48 -11.36 -8.52
C SER A 144 -1.07 -10.74 -9.78
N LYS A 145 -2.28 -11.17 -10.16
CA LYS A 145 -2.98 -10.58 -11.31
C LYS A 145 -3.09 -9.05 -11.13
N PHE A 146 -2.72 -8.31 -12.17
CA PHE A 146 -2.64 -6.85 -12.25
C PHE A 146 -1.51 -6.19 -11.46
N ASP A 147 -0.56 -6.93 -10.92
CA ASP A 147 0.71 -6.35 -10.49
C ASP A 147 1.47 -5.79 -11.71
N LEU A 148 2.32 -4.79 -11.48
CA LEU A 148 3.20 -4.27 -12.51
C LEU A 148 4.49 -5.07 -12.55
N VAL A 149 4.80 -5.60 -13.72
CA VAL A 149 6.01 -6.40 -13.94
C VAL A 149 6.81 -5.88 -15.12
N ALA A 150 8.13 -6.02 -15.02
CA ALA A 150 9.03 -5.82 -16.14
C ALA A 150 8.81 -6.91 -17.21
N PRO A 151 9.24 -6.70 -18.47
CA PRO A 151 9.25 -7.77 -19.49
C PRO A 151 10.05 -9.02 -19.09
N SER A 152 11.01 -8.88 -18.15
CA SER A 152 11.76 -9.99 -17.55
C SER A 152 10.96 -10.82 -16.55
N GLY A 153 9.76 -10.37 -16.15
CA GLY A 153 8.95 -10.97 -15.09
C GLY A 153 9.24 -10.41 -13.68
N SER A 154 10.26 -9.56 -13.52
CA SER A 154 10.51 -8.90 -12.23
C SER A 154 9.37 -7.98 -11.86
N LYS A 155 8.87 -8.06 -10.63
CA LYS A 155 7.80 -7.20 -10.15
C LYS A 155 8.33 -5.80 -9.82
N TYR A 156 7.75 -4.78 -10.44
CA TYR A 156 8.00 -3.37 -10.14
C TYR A 156 7.10 -2.83 -9.04
N ALA A 157 5.82 -3.13 -9.12
CA ALA A 157 4.87 -2.67 -8.13
C ALA A 157 3.79 -3.72 -7.85
N GLY A 158 3.29 -3.69 -6.64
CA GLY A 158 2.15 -4.47 -6.22
C GLY A 158 1.47 -3.85 -5.01
N ALA A 159 0.29 -4.33 -4.71
CA ALA A 159 -0.49 -3.85 -3.60
C ALA A 159 -1.32 -4.96 -2.94
N ALA A 160 -1.97 -4.60 -1.85
CA ALA A 160 -2.99 -5.41 -1.23
C ALA A 160 -4.16 -4.52 -0.81
N GLN A 161 -5.37 -5.06 -0.82
CA GLN A 161 -6.56 -4.32 -0.42
C GLN A 161 -7.31 -5.01 0.72
N ARG A 162 -7.81 -4.19 1.65
CA ARG A 162 -8.83 -4.58 2.62
C ARG A 162 -10.07 -3.71 2.40
N ARG A 163 -11.22 -4.37 2.26
CA ARG A 163 -12.52 -3.69 2.16
C ARG A 163 -13.32 -3.91 3.42
N THR A 164 -13.88 -2.85 3.95
CA THR A 164 -14.74 -2.85 5.13
C THR A 164 -15.95 -1.95 4.88
N ARG A 165 -16.87 -1.88 5.85
CA ARG A 165 -17.95 -0.88 5.82
C ARG A 165 -17.43 0.57 5.85
N ASN A 166 -16.21 0.77 6.36
CA ASN A 166 -15.58 2.10 6.44
C ASN A 166 -14.81 2.46 5.16
N GLY A 167 -14.75 1.60 4.14
CA GLY A 167 -14.07 1.93 2.88
C GLY A 167 -13.06 0.89 2.42
N ILE A 168 -12.12 1.34 1.58
CA ILE A 168 -11.02 0.53 1.07
C ILE A 168 -9.71 1.07 1.62
N LEU A 169 -8.88 0.18 2.15
CA LEU A 169 -7.46 0.38 2.38
C LEU A 169 -6.70 -0.32 1.24
N HIS A 170 -5.97 0.44 0.43
CA HIS A 170 -5.09 -0.05 -0.61
C HIS A 170 -3.65 0.28 -0.23
N GLN A 171 -2.87 -0.71 0.18
CA GLN A 171 -1.45 -0.59 0.53
C GLN A 171 -0.61 -1.05 -0.64
N GLY A 172 0.22 -0.15 -1.18
CA GLY A 172 1.07 -0.40 -2.33
C GLY A 172 2.56 -0.22 -2.03
N SER A 173 3.37 -0.94 -2.77
CA SER A 173 4.84 -0.86 -2.75
C SER A 173 5.36 -0.85 -4.17
N ILE A 174 6.27 0.08 -4.47
CA ILE A 174 6.89 0.27 -5.79
C ILE A 174 8.40 0.22 -5.59
N LYS A 175 9.10 -0.64 -6.32
CA LYS A 175 10.55 -0.71 -6.28
C LYS A 175 11.20 0.56 -6.86
N LEU A 176 12.20 1.09 -6.18
CA LEU A 176 12.91 2.31 -6.63
C LEU A 176 13.58 2.14 -8.00
N GLU A 177 13.93 0.93 -8.40
CA GLU A 177 14.49 0.66 -9.72
C GLU A 177 13.56 1.10 -10.87
N ALA A 178 12.23 1.12 -10.63
CA ALA A 178 11.24 1.61 -11.60
C ALA A 178 11.39 3.11 -11.93
N ALA A 179 12.12 3.87 -11.10
CA ALA A 179 12.42 5.30 -11.31
C ALA A 179 13.92 5.60 -11.18
N ASN A 180 14.77 4.68 -11.63
CA ASN A 180 16.23 4.80 -11.57
C ASN A 180 16.77 5.10 -10.14
N GLY A 181 16.12 4.51 -9.12
CA GLY A 181 16.54 4.62 -7.72
C GLY A 181 16.16 5.92 -7.01
N SER A 182 15.44 6.83 -7.65
CA SER A 182 15.03 8.11 -7.04
C SER A 182 13.69 8.00 -6.35
N TRP A 183 13.66 8.08 -5.02
CA TRP A 183 12.44 8.08 -4.22
C TRP A 183 11.57 9.32 -4.49
N ASP A 184 12.18 10.52 -4.52
CA ASP A 184 11.45 11.78 -4.74
C ASP A 184 10.80 11.80 -6.14
N ARG A 185 11.51 11.31 -7.14
CA ARG A 185 10.97 11.16 -8.49
C ARG A 185 9.78 10.20 -8.50
N LEU A 186 9.90 9.05 -7.84
CA LEU A 186 8.83 8.05 -7.79
C LEU A 186 7.60 8.56 -7.05
N CYS A 187 7.76 9.37 -5.98
CA CYS A 187 6.67 10.06 -5.32
C CYS A 187 5.91 10.98 -6.27
N ALA A 188 6.64 11.82 -7.01
CA ALA A 188 6.05 12.74 -7.97
C ALA A 188 5.30 11.98 -9.09
N GLU A 189 5.90 10.92 -9.62
CA GLU A 189 5.30 10.07 -10.64
C GLU A 189 4.03 9.36 -10.15
N LEU A 190 4.03 8.81 -8.92
CA LEU A 190 2.86 8.21 -8.30
C LEU A 190 1.72 9.22 -8.17
N LEU A 191 1.99 10.38 -7.58
CA LEU A 191 0.96 11.40 -7.38
C LEU A 191 0.42 11.91 -8.71
N GLU A 192 1.28 12.14 -9.71
CA GLU A 192 0.85 12.58 -11.03
C GLU A 192 0.03 11.51 -11.75
N SER A 193 0.43 10.24 -11.67
CA SER A 193 -0.30 9.13 -12.27
C SER A 193 -1.75 9.03 -11.74
N LEU A 194 -1.91 9.10 -10.44
CA LEU A 194 -3.23 9.08 -9.79
C LEU A 194 -4.04 10.35 -10.15
N LYS A 195 -3.38 11.52 -10.15
CA LYS A 195 -4.02 12.79 -10.53
C LYS A 195 -4.60 12.75 -11.95
N LEU A 196 -3.85 12.22 -12.89
CA LEU A 196 -4.28 12.12 -14.31
C LEU A 196 -5.37 11.05 -14.46
N LYS A 197 -5.19 9.87 -13.89
CA LYS A 197 -6.12 8.74 -14.03
C LYS A 197 -7.50 9.04 -13.46
N PHE A 198 -7.56 9.73 -12.33
CA PHE A 198 -8.81 10.01 -11.63
C PHE A 198 -9.36 11.42 -11.88
N ASP A 199 -8.64 12.27 -12.62
CA ASP A 199 -8.95 13.69 -12.89
C ASP A 199 -9.19 14.49 -11.61
N VAL A 200 -8.23 14.42 -10.68
CA VAL A 200 -8.33 15.02 -9.35
C VAL A 200 -7.27 16.09 -9.12
N GLU A 201 -7.45 16.86 -8.06
CA GLU A 201 -6.45 17.75 -7.49
C GLU A 201 -6.14 17.34 -6.06
N TYR A 202 -4.91 17.61 -5.59
CA TYR A 202 -4.52 17.31 -4.22
C TYR A 202 -4.68 18.52 -3.31
N GLU A 203 -5.17 18.24 -2.09
CA GLU A 203 -5.08 19.13 -0.95
C GLU A 203 -4.06 18.52 0.04
N SER A 204 -3.10 19.33 0.49
CA SER A 204 -2.22 18.91 1.59
C SER A 204 -3.03 18.62 2.84
N TRP A 205 -2.77 17.48 3.46
CA TRP A 205 -3.48 17.05 4.66
C TRP A 205 -2.51 16.41 5.64
N GLN A 206 -2.80 16.55 6.92
CA GLN A 206 -2.12 15.84 8.00
C GLN A 206 -3.19 15.32 8.97
N PRO A 207 -2.98 14.15 9.59
CA PRO A 207 -3.91 13.63 10.57
C PRO A 207 -3.98 14.56 11.79
N PRO A 208 -5.16 14.76 12.37
CA PRO A 208 -5.26 15.36 13.67
C PRO A 208 -4.54 14.52 14.73
N GLN A 209 -4.12 15.14 15.83
CA GLN A 209 -3.30 14.49 16.86
C GLN A 209 -3.99 13.25 17.45
N GLU A 210 -5.29 13.27 17.55
CA GLU A 210 -6.09 12.15 18.07
C GLU A 210 -5.91 10.86 17.26
N LEU A 211 -5.77 10.97 15.92
CA LEU A 211 -5.50 9.80 15.06
C LEU A 211 -4.07 9.32 15.19
N ILE A 212 -3.12 10.23 15.44
CA ILE A 212 -1.73 9.85 15.72
C ILE A 212 -1.65 9.10 17.04
N ASP A 213 -2.31 9.61 18.09
CA ASP A 213 -2.33 8.99 19.42
C ASP A 213 -3.01 7.61 19.37
N GLU A 214 -4.11 7.47 18.60
CA GLU A 214 -4.77 6.19 18.36
C GLU A 214 -3.83 5.21 17.65
N ALA A 215 -3.08 5.66 16.65
CA ALA A 215 -2.13 4.82 15.92
C ALA A 215 -0.94 4.40 16.80
N VAL A 216 -0.40 5.30 17.64
CA VAL A 216 0.65 4.95 18.62
C VAL A 216 0.15 3.87 19.56
N LYS A 217 -1.02 4.05 20.14
CA LYS A 217 -1.61 3.05 21.04
C LYS A 217 -1.86 1.72 20.32
N LEU A 218 -2.39 1.74 19.11
CA LEU A 218 -2.64 0.54 18.34
C LEU A 218 -1.32 -0.16 17.93
N ALA A 219 -0.25 0.59 17.66
CA ALA A 219 1.07 0.05 17.41
C ALA A 219 1.59 -0.73 18.61
N GLU A 220 1.45 -0.17 19.81
CA GLU A 220 1.86 -0.82 21.07
C GLU A 220 0.99 -2.03 21.41
N ASP A 221 -0.34 -1.87 21.38
CA ASP A 221 -1.28 -2.90 21.86
C ASP A 221 -1.39 -4.09 20.90
N LYS A 222 -1.19 -3.87 19.59
CA LYS A 222 -1.43 -4.87 18.55
C LYS A 222 -0.18 -5.18 17.73
N TYR A 223 0.32 -4.17 16.99
CA TYR A 223 1.27 -4.42 15.91
C TYR A 223 2.67 -4.80 16.39
N SER A 224 3.11 -4.37 17.57
CA SER A 224 4.37 -4.81 18.18
C SER A 224 4.26 -6.19 18.85
N GLY A 225 3.04 -6.69 19.08
CA GLY A 225 2.79 -7.90 19.85
C GLY A 225 2.89 -9.20 19.06
N GLU A 226 3.38 -10.25 19.70
CA GLU A 226 3.45 -11.61 19.14
C GLU A 226 2.07 -12.18 18.83
N LYS A 227 1.04 -11.85 19.61
CA LYS A 227 -0.34 -12.32 19.39
C LYS A 227 -0.80 -11.99 17.96
N TRP A 228 -0.58 -10.76 17.52
CA TRP A 228 -0.93 -10.37 16.17
C TRP A 228 0.04 -10.92 15.13
N ASN A 229 1.36 -10.74 15.34
CA ASN A 229 2.35 -11.10 14.33
C ASN A 229 2.51 -12.61 14.16
N LEU A 230 2.57 -13.39 15.25
CA LEU A 230 2.78 -14.83 15.18
C LEU A 230 1.47 -15.62 15.11
N HIS A 231 0.46 -15.24 15.91
CA HIS A 231 -0.74 -16.06 16.12
C HIS A 231 -1.98 -15.53 15.40
N HIS A 232 -1.91 -14.33 14.81
CA HIS A 232 -3.06 -13.66 14.16
C HIS A 232 -4.26 -13.47 15.11
N GLU A 233 -3.98 -13.20 16.37
CA GLU A 233 -4.97 -12.99 17.44
C GLU A 233 -4.99 -11.52 17.86
N TYR A 234 -6.20 -10.89 17.71
CA TYR A 234 -6.44 -9.52 18.20
C TYR A 234 -7.92 -9.22 18.31
#